data_bcaec6b8b51b32f0cc4b487a81eb9f8e
#
_entry.id   bcaec6b8b51b32f0cc4b487a81eb9f8e
#
_cell.length_a   1.000
_cell.length_b   1.000
_cell.length_c   1.000
_cell.angle_alpha   90.00
_cell.angle_beta   90.00
_cell.angle_gamma   90.00
#
_symmetry.space_group_name_H-M   'P 1'
#
loop_
_entity.id
_entity.type
_entity.pdbx_description
1 polymer ?
#
loop_
_entity_poly.entity_id
_entity_poly.type
_entity_poly.pdbx_seq_one_letter_code
_entity_poly.pdbx_strand_id
1 'polypeptide(L)'
;MLILGLLIPLIIGTEDDTLKVYWLDEIVVTATRTPRAVKDLSATVSVVTEDEIDVQNANSAPDLLVNLPGVFVEKTGAFGRSDIDIRGIGDRGRKVMVLVDGRPVKMGLFGCTVTHTLPLNNVERIEVVRGPASVLYGSDALGGVVNILTKKVEDGLSSDLRLAYGSHNTRQGRLRHGAKIGRFEYYLTGDYQDSDGHLKNSAYEGKDITGRLGYQLTDWLNASLSGKYFDGYKEEPLKATDPDTLVSDVWNKYRRGAVDLSLNGNWERITSMTKAYVNFGHHEFSDGWHSKDSTYGFVANLSGRFLPGNELTVGFEYRRQLGEKLATEEQPTAGSWSKYEYGVFLHDEQLLFRRFNLTFGGRVNQDEISGRTFIPQVGLVYPVIDGTIIRGSINRGFRSPQLNELYMFPPSNPDLKAEFVTNYEAGLDQRIISGVYLDLVGYLMKGENMIEIVPNPNPPPRYRFENTGEFEFRGVEFGLKAKIGNYLHGQISYSHLDLGEKTTGRPGDKIDLFLRADFQNFDLGLTGQYVTNYYAADSSQDRIDDYVLINTRFSYSFSFGLRPFIAVDNLLDQDYVVYANLPGGSAGRYMMPMRT
;
A
#
# COMPACT_ATOMS: atom_id res chain seq x y z
N MET A 1 -26.25 -18.50 16.98
CA MET A 1 -27.48 -17.81 16.54
C MET A 1 -28.10 -17.17 17.75
N LEU A 2 -27.62 -16.00 18.16
CA LEU A 2 -28.16 -15.12 19.19
C LEU A 2 -27.10 -14.05 19.44
N ILE A 3 -27.16 -12.92 18.76
CA ILE A 3 -26.74 -11.55 19.12
C ILE A 3 -26.97 -10.71 17.86
N LEU A 4 -28.21 -10.57 17.45
CA LEU A 4 -28.64 -9.58 16.45
C LEU A 4 -29.99 -9.00 16.84
N GLY A 5 -30.12 -8.60 18.08
CA GLY A 5 -31.36 -8.08 18.56
C GLY A 5 -31.20 -7.18 19.77
N LEU A 6 -30.38 -6.12 19.65
CA LEU A 6 -30.47 -5.04 20.64
C LEU A 6 -29.83 -3.77 20.04
N LEU A 7 -30.62 -2.68 20.13
CA LEU A 7 -30.30 -1.28 19.87
C LEU A 7 -30.64 -0.73 18.47
N ILE A 8 -31.95 -0.66 18.22
CA ILE A 8 -32.51 0.46 17.47
C ILE A 8 -33.48 1.17 18.40
N PRO A 9 -33.11 2.21 19.13
CA PRO A 9 -34.08 3.17 19.59
C PRO A 9 -34.43 4.08 18.42
N LEU A 10 -35.64 3.99 17.94
CA LEU A 10 -36.26 4.98 17.05
C LEU A 10 -36.27 6.33 17.79
N ILE A 11 -35.36 7.21 17.48
CA ILE A 11 -35.46 8.62 17.84
C ILE A 11 -36.02 9.32 16.61
N ILE A 12 -37.35 9.53 16.62
CA ILE A 12 -38.02 10.51 15.76
C ILE A 12 -37.74 11.86 16.43
N GLY A 13 -36.76 12.57 15.90
CA GLY A 13 -36.43 13.95 16.24
C GLY A 13 -36.63 14.83 15.01
N THR A 14 -37.43 15.85 15.18
CA THR A 14 -37.91 16.82 14.18
C THR A 14 -36.84 17.69 13.56
N GLU A 15 -36.95 17.84 12.24
CA GLU A 15 -36.65 18.97 11.34
C GLU A 15 -35.36 19.78 11.46
N ASP A 16 -34.74 19.93 10.28
CA ASP A 16 -33.77 20.94 9.84
C ASP A 16 -32.33 20.81 10.29
N ASP A 17 -31.69 19.71 9.85
CA ASP A 17 -30.32 19.83 9.38
C ASP A 17 -30.18 18.97 8.13
N THR A 18 -30.00 19.60 6.99
CA THR A 18 -29.67 18.91 5.74
C THR A 18 -28.37 18.14 5.94
N LEU A 19 -28.52 16.87 6.31
CA LEU A 19 -27.43 15.90 6.40
C LEU A 19 -26.74 15.85 5.04
N LYS A 20 -25.70 16.63 4.87
CA LYS A 20 -24.81 16.53 3.73
C LYS A 20 -24.12 15.19 3.86
N VAL A 21 -24.53 14.24 3.05
CA VAL A 21 -23.98 12.88 3.01
C VAL A 21 -22.83 12.87 2.03
N TYR A 22 -21.62 12.78 2.56
CA TYR A 22 -20.37 13.13 1.88
C TYR A 22 -19.43 11.95 1.54
N TRP A 23 -19.88 10.71 1.41
CA TRP A 23 -18.93 9.58 1.41
C TRP A 23 -18.39 9.13 0.06
N LEU A 24 -19.15 9.14 -1.03
CA LEU A 24 -18.64 8.83 -2.37
C LEU A 24 -18.43 10.09 -3.19
N ASP A 25 -19.16 11.16 -2.88
CA ASP A 25 -19.12 12.41 -3.62
C ASP A 25 -17.95 13.33 -3.21
N GLU A 26 -17.36 13.13 -2.01
CA GLU A 26 -16.37 14.05 -1.45
C GLU A 26 -14.96 13.47 -1.31
N ILE A 27 -14.78 12.15 -1.30
CA ILE A 27 -13.43 11.60 -1.25
C ILE A 27 -12.78 11.84 -2.61
N VAL A 28 -11.91 12.83 -2.65
CA VAL A 28 -11.08 13.13 -3.82
C VAL A 28 -9.77 12.42 -3.69
N VAL A 29 -9.49 11.55 -4.66
CA VAL A 29 -8.24 10.77 -4.71
C VAL A 29 -7.35 11.25 -5.85
N THR A 30 -6.07 10.99 -5.72
CA THR A 30 -5.05 11.30 -6.73
C THR A 30 -4.60 10.06 -7.51
N ALA A 31 -5.41 8.99 -7.41
CA ALA A 31 -5.16 7.70 -8.05
C ALA A 31 -5.03 7.78 -9.59
N THR A 32 -5.55 8.85 -10.20
CA THR A 32 -5.42 9.15 -11.64
C THR A 32 -4.39 10.24 -11.95
N ARG A 33 -3.48 10.54 -11.03
CA ARG A 33 -2.52 11.67 -11.10
C ARG A 33 -3.17 13.06 -11.04
N THR A 34 -4.49 13.13 -11.01
CA THR A 34 -5.29 14.34 -10.84
C THR A 34 -6.35 14.12 -9.76
N PRO A 35 -6.74 15.16 -9.01
CA PRO A 35 -7.80 15.02 -8.01
C PRO A 35 -9.14 14.64 -8.65
N ARG A 36 -9.73 13.51 -8.21
CA ARG A 36 -11.02 12.97 -8.70
C ARG A 36 -11.87 12.46 -7.57
N ALA A 37 -13.18 12.60 -7.68
CA ALA A 37 -14.09 11.89 -6.80
C ALA A 37 -14.03 10.38 -7.09
N VAL A 38 -14.03 9.55 -6.05
CA VAL A 38 -13.96 8.09 -6.18
C VAL A 38 -15.06 7.54 -7.08
N LYS A 39 -16.26 8.10 -7.00
CA LYS A 39 -17.43 7.70 -7.83
C LYS A 39 -17.24 7.88 -9.33
N ASP A 40 -16.32 8.75 -9.75
CA ASP A 40 -16.07 9.06 -11.17
C ASP A 40 -14.99 8.15 -11.78
N LEU A 41 -14.38 7.25 -10.97
CA LEU A 41 -13.31 6.38 -11.39
C LEU A 41 -13.83 5.05 -11.91
N SER A 42 -13.31 4.61 -13.05
CA SER A 42 -13.55 3.26 -13.58
C SER A 42 -12.74 2.18 -12.86
N ALA A 43 -11.67 2.54 -12.14
CA ALA A 43 -10.87 1.65 -11.31
C ALA A 43 -11.43 1.58 -9.88
N THR A 44 -11.27 0.43 -9.23
CA THR A 44 -11.65 0.26 -7.83
C THR A 44 -10.59 0.86 -6.93
N VAL A 45 -10.98 1.85 -6.11
CA VAL A 45 -10.11 2.56 -5.17
C VAL A 45 -10.64 2.45 -3.75
N SER A 46 -9.78 2.07 -2.82
CA SER A 46 -10.03 2.15 -1.37
C SER A 46 -9.23 3.32 -0.80
N VAL A 47 -9.78 3.98 0.21
CA VAL A 47 -9.12 5.05 0.94
C VAL A 47 -9.17 4.74 2.41
N VAL A 48 -8.02 4.82 3.09
CA VAL A 48 -7.92 4.85 4.55
C VAL A 48 -7.75 6.31 4.94
N THR A 49 -8.74 6.86 5.60
CA THR A 49 -8.78 8.29 5.98
C THR A 49 -7.98 8.53 7.26
N GLU A 50 -7.68 9.81 7.55
CA GLU A 50 -7.04 10.21 8.80
C GLU A 50 -7.82 9.73 10.03
N ASP A 51 -9.13 9.84 9.99
CA ASP A 51 -10.05 9.37 11.04
C ASP A 51 -9.95 7.87 11.28
N GLU A 52 -9.79 7.07 10.21
CA GLU A 52 -9.59 5.63 10.30
C GLU A 52 -8.20 5.26 10.81
N ILE A 53 -7.17 6.05 10.45
CA ILE A 53 -5.79 5.89 10.94
C ILE A 53 -5.72 6.15 12.45
N ASP A 54 -6.37 7.20 12.92
CA ASP A 54 -6.31 7.66 14.31
C ASP A 54 -6.87 6.64 15.32
N VAL A 55 -7.81 5.81 14.90
CA VAL A 55 -8.45 4.81 15.79
C VAL A 55 -7.83 3.41 15.66
N GLN A 56 -6.83 3.23 14.82
CA GLN A 56 -6.07 1.98 14.69
C GLN A 56 -4.77 2.03 15.48
N ASN A 57 -4.33 0.89 16.00
CA ASN A 57 -3.03 0.75 16.67
C ASN A 57 -2.00 0.18 15.70
N ALA A 58 -1.60 0.97 14.69
CA ALA A 58 -0.67 0.52 13.67
C ALA A 58 0.80 0.72 14.09
N ASN A 59 1.63 -0.29 13.88
CA ASN A 59 3.08 -0.22 14.05
C ASN A 59 3.80 0.21 12.77
N SER A 60 3.16 -0.02 11.62
CA SER A 60 3.68 0.30 10.28
C SER A 60 2.56 0.68 9.33
N ALA A 61 2.87 1.35 8.21
CA ALA A 61 1.85 1.74 7.25
C ALA A 61 1.08 0.55 6.62
N PRO A 62 1.67 -0.64 6.37
CA PRO A 62 0.90 -1.81 5.94
C PRO A 62 -0.17 -2.27 6.92
N ASP A 63 -0.01 -2.03 8.23
CA ASP A 63 -1.02 -2.41 9.22
C ASP A 63 -2.36 -1.70 9.00
N LEU A 64 -2.33 -0.50 8.44
CA LEU A 64 -3.51 0.27 8.09
C LEU A 64 -4.28 -0.29 6.89
N LEU A 65 -3.68 -1.23 6.15
CA LEU A 65 -4.26 -1.81 4.94
C LEU A 65 -4.92 -3.16 5.18
N VAL A 66 -4.70 -3.79 6.33
CA VAL A 66 -5.13 -5.18 6.61
C VAL A 66 -6.64 -5.36 6.54
N ASN A 67 -7.43 -4.32 6.83
CA ASN A 67 -8.90 -4.35 6.83
C ASN A 67 -9.53 -3.87 5.50
N LEU A 68 -8.73 -3.75 4.43
CA LEU A 68 -9.26 -3.39 3.11
C LEU A 68 -9.68 -4.63 2.32
N PRO A 69 -10.81 -4.59 1.60
CA PRO A 69 -11.22 -5.69 0.74
C PRO A 69 -10.18 -5.94 -0.36
N GLY A 70 -9.91 -7.22 -0.65
CA GLY A 70 -8.97 -7.63 -1.69
C GLY A 70 -7.50 -7.31 -1.38
N VAL A 71 -7.17 -6.87 -0.16
CA VAL A 71 -5.79 -6.63 0.31
C VAL A 71 -5.45 -7.64 1.40
N PHE A 72 -4.29 -8.26 1.28
CA PHE A 72 -3.71 -9.10 2.31
C PHE A 72 -2.30 -8.62 2.64
N VAL A 73 -1.93 -8.63 3.91
CA VAL A 73 -0.59 -8.23 4.36
C VAL A 73 0.05 -9.40 5.07
N GLU A 74 1.02 -10.01 4.40
CA GLU A 74 1.83 -11.07 4.99
C GLU A 74 2.88 -10.48 5.93
N LYS A 75 3.11 -11.13 7.08
CA LYS A 75 4.07 -10.67 8.09
C LYS A 75 4.91 -11.79 8.66
N THR A 76 6.18 -11.49 8.91
CA THR A 76 7.12 -12.38 9.61
C THR A 76 7.24 -12.03 11.10
N GLY A 77 6.17 -11.56 11.73
CA GLY A 77 6.11 -11.13 13.12
C GLY A 77 5.62 -9.68 13.26
N ALA A 78 5.46 -9.19 14.49
CA ALA A 78 4.89 -7.86 14.78
C ALA A 78 5.70 -6.73 14.13
N PHE A 79 7.02 -6.80 14.18
CA PHE A 79 7.96 -5.83 13.60
C PHE A 79 8.78 -6.43 12.45
N GLY A 80 8.40 -7.61 12.00
CA GLY A 80 9.02 -8.31 10.89
C GLY A 80 8.75 -7.65 9.54
N ARG A 81 9.18 -8.34 8.50
CA ARG A 81 8.86 -7.93 7.14
C ARG A 81 7.35 -8.00 6.92
N SER A 82 6.80 -6.99 6.26
CA SER A 82 5.39 -6.94 5.83
C SER A 82 5.35 -6.81 4.31
N ASP A 83 4.64 -7.71 3.65
CA ASP A 83 4.47 -7.72 2.20
C ASP A 83 3.00 -7.46 1.87
N ILE A 84 2.75 -6.52 0.96
CA ILE A 84 1.40 -6.13 0.55
C ILE A 84 1.03 -6.94 -0.69
N ASP A 85 -0.08 -7.67 -0.60
CA ASP A 85 -0.70 -8.40 -1.69
C ASP A 85 -2.06 -7.78 -2.02
N ILE A 86 -2.34 -7.55 -3.28
CA ILE A 86 -3.61 -7.04 -3.77
C ILE A 86 -4.18 -8.05 -4.76
N ARG A 87 -5.34 -8.66 -4.44
CA ARG A 87 -6.02 -9.64 -5.28
C ARG A 87 -5.11 -10.84 -5.68
N GLY A 88 -4.29 -11.30 -4.75
CA GLY A 88 -3.37 -12.41 -4.98
C GLY A 88 -2.06 -12.02 -5.69
N ILE A 89 -1.78 -10.73 -5.87
CA ILE A 89 -0.57 -10.24 -6.54
C ILE A 89 0.24 -9.36 -5.59
N GLY A 90 1.36 -9.87 -5.10
CA GLY A 90 2.25 -9.17 -4.16
C GLY A 90 3.74 -9.45 -4.44
N ASP A 91 4.16 -10.70 -4.28
CA ASP A 91 5.54 -11.16 -4.51
C ASP A 91 6.58 -10.30 -3.81
N ARG A 92 6.58 -10.31 -2.47
CA ARG A 92 7.52 -9.54 -1.64
C ARG A 92 7.48 -8.03 -1.92
N GLY A 93 6.30 -7.48 -2.25
CA GLY A 93 6.13 -6.07 -2.58
C GLY A 93 6.77 -5.64 -3.90
N ARG A 94 7.11 -6.57 -4.80
CA ARG A 94 7.66 -6.26 -6.12
C ARG A 94 6.59 -5.94 -7.15
N LYS A 95 5.37 -6.46 -6.95
CA LYS A 95 4.26 -6.37 -7.91
C LYS A 95 3.19 -5.36 -7.49
N VAL A 96 3.36 -4.71 -6.35
CA VAL A 96 2.55 -3.59 -5.87
C VAL A 96 3.42 -2.35 -5.78
N MET A 97 3.00 -1.27 -6.43
CA MET A 97 3.71 0.00 -6.37
C MET A 97 3.33 0.76 -5.11
N VAL A 98 4.30 1.01 -4.24
CA VAL A 98 4.12 1.87 -3.05
C VAL A 98 4.72 3.24 -3.31
N LEU A 99 3.95 4.27 -3.03
CA LEU A 99 4.31 5.68 -3.22
C LEU A 99 4.18 6.45 -1.90
N VAL A 100 5.01 7.46 -1.73
CA VAL A 100 4.82 8.52 -0.73
C VAL A 100 4.76 9.85 -1.47
N ASP A 101 3.61 10.53 -1.39
CA ASP A 101 3.32 11.76 -2.15
C ASP A 101 3.64 11.63 -3.66
N GLY A 102 3.31 10.47 -4.24
CA GLY A 102 3.58 10.15 -5.64
C GLY A 102 5.02 9.77 -5.99
N ARG A 103 5.96 9.73 -5.02
CA ARG A 103 7.32 9.23 -5.20
C ARG A 103 7.37 7.72 -4.94
N PRO A 104 7.80 6.89 -5.91
CA PRO A 104 7.99 5.46 -5.70
C PRO A 104 8.99 5.16 -4.59
N VAL A 105 8.64 4.24 -3.69
CA VAL A 105 9.50 3.79 -2.57
C VAL A 105 9.91 2.35 -2.83
N LYS A 106 11.01 2.16 -3.53
CA LYS A 106 11.55 0.83 -3.85
C LYS A 106 13.06 0.79 -3.68
N MET A 107 13.55 -0.38 -3.33
CA MET A 107 14.98 -0.69 -3.40
C MET A 107 15.42 -0.83 -4.85
N GLY A 108 16.50 -0.14 -5.23
CA GLY A 108 17.06 -0.25 -6.57
C GLY A 108 17.56 -1.65 -6.91
N LEU A 109 18.08 -2.37 -5.91
CA LEU A 109 18.70 -3.68 -6.09
C LEU A 109 17.70 -4.83 -6.12
N PHE A 110 16.80 -4.92 -5.12
CA PHE A 110 15.86 -6.04 -4.95
C PHE A 110 14.46 -5.76 -5.47
N GLY A 111 14.15 -4.52 -5.83
CA GLY A 111 12.85 -4.11 -6.34
C GLY A 111 11.67 -4.22 -5.35
N CYS A 112 11.92 -4.59 -4.10
CA CYS A 112 10.91 -4.63 -3.06
C CYS A 112 10.79 -3.29 -2.31
N THR A 113 9.69 -3.11 -1.60
CA THR A 113 9.51 -1.99 -0.66
C THR A 113 9.93 -2.44 0.73
N VAL A 114 10.77 -1.66 1.40
CA VAL A 114 11.11 -1.88 2.82
C VAL A 114 10.02 -1.23 3.66
N THR A 115 8.98 -1.98 3.98
CA THR A 115 7.71 -1.48 4.48
C THR A 115 7.77 -0.83 5.86
N HIS A 116 8.66 -1.28 6.75
CA HIS A 116 8.88 -0.65 8.06
C HIS A 116 9.55 0.74 7.98
N THR A 117 10.02 1.16 6.81
CA THR A 117 10.52 2.51 6.59
C THR A 117 9.46 3.49 6.08
N LEU A 118 8.22 3.03 5.85
CA LEU A 118 7.14 3.88 5.38
C LEU A 118 6.67 4.84 6.49
N PRO A 119 6.28 6.08 6.15
CA PRO A 119 5.83 7.03 7.15
C PRO A 119 4.53 6.55 7.80
N LEU A 120 4.38 6.79 9.10
CA LEU A 120 3.15 6.60 9.85
C LEU A 120 2.74 7.87 10.60
N ASN A 121 3.71 8.70 10.95
CA ASN A 121 3.54 9.85 11.83
C ASN A 121 2.88 11.09 11.16
N ASN A 122 2.91 11.17 9.84
CA ASN A 122 2.39 12.33 9.11
C ASN A 122 1.50 11.91 7.92
N VAL A 123 0.75 10.84 8.08
CA VAL A 123 -0.16 10.36 7.04
C VAL A 123 -1.49 11.09 7.15
N GLU A 124 -1.92 11.71 6.04
CA GLU A 124 -3.25 12.29 5.87
C GLU A 124 -4.25 11.19 5.49
N ARG A 125 -3.89 10.39 4.48
CA ARG A 125 -4.68 9.25 4.01
C ARG A 125 -3.83 8.31 3.19
N ILE A 126 -4.32 7.09 3.00
CA ILE A 126 -3.72 6.12 2.09
C ILE A 126 -4.74 5.77 1.01
N GLU A 127 -4.34 5.92 -0.24
CA GLU A 127 -5.14 5.57 -1.41
C GLU A 127 -4.63 4.24 -1.98
N VAL A 128 -5.52 3.26 -2.17
CA VAL A 128 -5.18 1.94 -2.71
C VAL A 128 -5.98 1.70 -3.98
N VAL A 129 -5.29 1.70 -5.13
CA VAL A 129 -5.86 1.26 -6.40
C VAL A 129 -5.72 -0.26 -6.49
N ARG A 130 -6.84 -0.97 -6.60
CA ARG A 130 -6.87 -2.43 -6.71
C ARG A 130 -6.89 -2.86 -8.18
N GLY A 131 -5.95 -3.72 -8.56
CA GLY A 131 -5.72 -4.14 -9.93
C GLY A 131 -4.69 -3.28 -10.67
N PRO A 132 -4.31 -3.68 -11.90
CA PRO A 132 -3.24 -3.06 -12.67
C PRO A 132 -3.45 -1.57 -12.93
N ALA A 133 -2.42 -0.75 -12.63
CA ALA A 133 -2.44 0.70 -12.80
C ALA A 133 -1.20 1.22 -13.57
N SER A 134 -0.60 0.38 -14.40
CA SER A 134 0.68 0.67 -15.05
C SER A 134 0.65 1.75 -16.12
N VAL A 135 -0.53 2.14 -16.65
CA VAL A 135 -0.62 3.27 -17.57
C VAL A 135 -0.09 4.54 -16.90
N LEU A 136 -0.55 4.81 -15.67
CA LEU A 136 -0.20 6.01 -14.93
C LEU A 136 1.07 5.86 -14.08
N TYR A 137 1.36 4.65 -13.58
CA TYR A 137 2.40 4.41 -12.58
C TYR A 137 3.59 3.58 -13.07
N GLY A 138 3.53 3.11 -14.33
CA GLY A 138 4.62 2.38 -14.96
C GLY A 138 4.81 0.97 -14.43
N SER A 139 6.05 0.49 -14.51
CA SER A 139 6.45 -0.83 -14.02
C SER A 139 6.13 -1.02 -12.54
N ASP A 140 5.84 -2.25 -12.15
CA ASP A 140 5.59 -2.69 -10.77
C ASP A 140 4.17 -2.44 -10.22
N ALA A 141 3.28 -1.78 -10.98
CA ALA A 141 1.88 -1.61 -10.63
C ALA A 141 1.00 -2.72 -11.23
N LEU A 142 1.42 -4.00 -11.08
CA LEU A 142 0.70 -5.16 -11.56
C LEU A 142 -0.52 -5.52 -10.70
N GLY A 143 -0.33 -5.63 -9.40
CA GLY A 143 -1.39 -5.92 -8.43
C GLY A 143 -2.17 -4.67 -8.06
N GLY A 144 -1.50 -3.52 -8.09
CA GLY A 144 -2.10 -2.25 -7.73
C GLY A 144 -1.09 -1.20 -7.29
N VAL A 145 -1.62 -0.13 -6.70
CA VAL A 145 -0.86 1.00 -6.19
C VAL A 145 -1.31 1.35 -4.78
N VAL A 146 -0.37 1.57 -3.89
CA VAL A 146 -0.59 2.13 -2.55
C VAL A 146 0.07 3.50 -2.52
N ASN A 147 -0.69 4.58 -2.45
CA ASN A 147 -0.17 5.94 -2.36
C ASN A 147 -0.43 6.51 -0.97
N ILE A 148 0.63 6.70 -0.20
CA ILE A 148 0.60 7.30 1.12
C ILE A 148 0.74 8.81 0.94
N LEU A 149 -0.27 9.55 1.32
CA LEU A 149 -0.30 11.01 1.24
C LEU A 149 -0.03 11.60 2.61
N THR A 150 0.92 12.52 2.66
CA THR A 150 1.30 13.19 3.91
C THR A 150 0.46 14.42 4.18
N LYS A 151 0.23 14.71 5.46
CA LYS A 151 -0.53 15.88 5.92
C LYS A 151 0.10 17.17 5.41
N LYS A 152 -0.74 18.08 4.98
CA LYS A 152 -0.35 19.46 4.69
C LYS A 152 -0.32 20.26 5.99
N VAL A 153 0.49 21.27 6.02
CA VAL A 153 0.55 22.20 7.16
C VAL A 153 -0.58 23.21 7.01
N GLU A 154 -1.38 23.35 8.08
CA GLU A 154 -2.40 24.40 8.17
C GLU A 154 -1.76 25.75 8.51
N ASP A 155 -2.51 26.85 8.32
CA ASP A 155 -2.03 28.18 8.67
C ASP A 155 -1.74 28.29 10.18
N GLY A 156 -0.59 28.84 10.53
CA GLY A 156 -0.10 28.95 11.89
C GLY A 156 0.91 27.86 12.25
N LEU A 157 1.06 27.60 13.54
CA LEU A 157 2.02 26.65 14.11
C LEU A 157 1.26 25.46 14.70
N SER A 158 1.68 24.26 14.35
CA SER A 158 1.13 23.01 14.87
C SER A 158 2.24 22.12 15.41
N SER A 159 2.01 21.51 16.58
CA SER A 159 2.92 20.52 17.18
C SER A 159 2.10 19.40 17.78
N ASP A 160 2.54 18.17 17.55
CA ASP A 160 1.95 16.97 18.13
C ASP A 160 3.05 16.05 18.65
N LEU A 161 2.88 15.54 19.86
CA LEU A 161 3.77 14.57 20.48
C LEU A 161 2.94 13.38 20.94
N ARG A 162 3.26 12.21 20.43
CA ARG A 162 2.67 10.93 20.86
C ARG A 162 3.74 10.09 21.54
N LEU A 163 3.43 9.59 22.74
CA LEU A 163 4.24 8.63 23.46
C LEU A 163 3.38 7.40 23.75
N ALA A 164 3.93 6.21 23.55
CA ALA A 164 3.24 4.97 23.88
C ALA A 164 4.20 3.95 24.49
N TYR A 165 3.67 3.12 25.38
CA TYR A 165 4.36 1.99 25.97
C TYR A 165 3.41 0.79 25.94
N GLY A 166 3.91 -0.37 25.56
CA GLY A 166 3.09 -1.57 25.36
C GLY A 166 3.79 -2.88 25.71
N SER A 167 3.14 -3.98 25.40
CA SER A 167 3.65 -5.34 25.60
C SER A 167 5.01 -5.54 24.94
N HIS A 168 5.77 -6.53 25.39
CA HIS A 168 7.12 -6.83 24.93
C HIS A 168 8.09 -5.64 25.01
N ASN A 169 7.93 -4.82 26.06
CA ASN A 169 8.73 -3.62 26.30
C ASN A 169 8.71 -2.63 25.11
N THR A 170 7.61 -2.64 24.35
CA THR A 170 7.47 -1.77 23.18
C THR A 170 7.36 -0.32 23.59
N ARG A 171 8.20 0.55 23.01
CA ARG A 171 8.24 1.99 23.25
C ARG A 171 8.10 2.71 21.92
N GLN A 172 7.25 3.72 21.89
CA GLN A 172 7.08 4.57 20.71
C GLN A 172 7.08 6.03 21.10
N GLY A 173 7.83 6.83 20.36
CA GLY A 173 7.84 8.28 20.47
C GLY A 173 7.74 8.90 19.10
N ARG A 174 6.70 9.72 18.86
CA ARG A 174 6.45 10.40 17.59
C ARG A 174 6.27 11.88 17.82
N LEU A 175 7.06 12.69 17.13
CA LEU A 175 6.98 14.15 17.14
C LEU A 175 6.64 14.65 15.75
N ARG A 176 5.68 15.53 15.65
CA ARG A 176 5.37 16.31 14.46
C ARG A 176 5.37 17.79 14.83
N HIS A 177 6.04 18.60 14.02
CA HIS A 177 6.08 20.03 14.16
C HIS A 177 6.05 20.69 12.79
N GLY A 178 5.23 21.70 12.62
CA GLY A 178 5.14 22.41 11.36
C GLY A 178 4.51 23.79 11.49
N ALA A 179 4.77 24.62 10.51
CA ALA A 179 4.13 25.93 10.41
C ALA A 179 3.95 26.34 8.94
N LYS A 180 2.87 27.11 8.70
CA LYS A 180 2.67 27.85 7.47
C LYS A 180 2.58 29.32 7.80
N ILE A 181 3.47 30.10 7.22
CA ILE A 181 3.65 31.54 7.48
C ILE A 181 3.66 32.24 6.12
N GLY A 182 2.51 32.79 5.74
CA GLY A 182 2.34 33.39 4.42
C GLY A 182 2.56 32.38 3.28
N ARG A 183 3.58 32.62 2.44
CA ARG A 183 3.92 31.76 1.29
C ARG A 183 4.86 30.62 1.64
N PHE A 184 5.39 30.56 2.85
CA PHE A 184 6.33 29.56 3.32
C PHE A 184 5.64 28.55 4.24
N GLU A 185 5.89 27.26 4.00
CA GLU A 185 5.47 26.17 4.87
C GLU A 185 6.63 25.22 5.16
N TYR A 186 6.65 24.65 6.37
CA TYR A 186 7.56 23.55 6.67
C TYR A 186 6.89 22.56 7.61
N TYR A 187 7.33 21.31 7.57
CA TYR A 187 7.13 20.37 8.66
C TYR A 187 8.39 19.54 8.91
N LEU A 188 8.50 19.06 10.16
CA LEU A 188 9.50 18.14 10.63
C LEU A 188 8.80 17.05 11.43
N THR A 189 9.15 15.78 11.16
CA THR A 189 8.69 14.65 11.95
C THR A 189 9.87 13.83 12.43
N GLY A 190 9.78 13.31 13.66
CA GLY A 190 10.68 12.33 14.22
C GLY A 190 9.89 11.14 14.76
N ASP A 191 10.36 9.93 14.51
CA ASP A 191 9.75 8.70 15.02
C ASP A 191 10.85 7.82 15.62
N TYR A 192 10.60 7.30 16.80
CA TYR A 192 11.41 6.30 17.47
C TYR A 192 10.52 5.16 17.92
N GLN A 193 10.91 3.95 17.62
CA GLN A 193 10.21 2.75 18.03
C GLN A 193 11.21 1.65 18.36
N ASP A 194 11.05 1.02 19.52
CA ASP A 194 11.77 -0.19 19.91
C ASP A 194 10.87 -1.22 20.58
N SER A 195 11.25 -2.49 20.51
CA SER A 195 10.56 -3.61 21.15
C SER A 195 11.51 -4.79 21.31
N ASP A 196 11.33 -5.53 22.41
CA ASP A 196 12.03 -6.83 22.59
C ASP A 196 11.46 -7.92 21.64
N GLY A 197 10.29 -7.65 21.01
CA GLY A 197 9.58 -8.59 20.16
C GLY A 197 8.81 -9.66 20.95
N HIS A 198 7.84 -10.31 20.30
CA HIS A 198 6.97 -11.32 20.91
C HIS A 198 7.50 -12.75 20.77
N LEU A 199 8.46 -12.96 19.90
CA LEU A 199 9.16 -14.23 19.69
C LEU A 199 10.62 -14.11 20.10
N LYS A 200 11.25 -15.25 20.32
CA LYS A 200 12.70 -15.31 20.48
C LYS A 200 13.37 -14.83 19.20
N ASN A 201 14.37 -13.96 19.32
CA ASN A 201 15.07 -13.34 18.19
C ASN A 201 14.13 -12.54 17.27
N SER A 202 13.34 -11.62 17.87
CA SER A 202 12.43 -10.73 17.12
C SER A 202 12.48 -9.28 17.59
N ALA A 203 13.57 -8.87 18.20
CA ALA A 203 13.78 -7.49 18.63
C ALA A 203 13.82 -6.53 17.42
N TYR A 204 13.37 -5.32 17.67
CA TYR A 204 13.29 -4.26 16.67
C TYR A 204 13.70 -2.91 17.26
N GLU A 205 14.43 -2.13 16.49
CA GLU A 205 14.68 -0.71 16.75
C GLU A 205 14.61 0.06 15.43
N GLY A 206 13.86 1.15 15.39
CA GLY A 206 13.73 2.02 14.23
C GLY A 206 13.72 3.50 14.60
N LYS A 207 14.43 4.30 13.82
CA LYS A 207 14.52 5.77 13.93
C LYS A 207 14.24 6.40 12.59
N ASP A 208 13.29 7.30 12.52
CA ASP A 208 12.94 8.02 11.30
C ASP A 208 12.93 9.53 11.55
N ILE A 209 13.48 10.27 10.60
CA ILE A 209 13.34 11.72 10.52
C ILE A 209 12.89 12.09 9.12
N THR A 210 11.85 12.91 9.03
CA THR A 210 11.33 13.43 7.76
C THR A 210 11.13 14.94 7.87
N GLY A 211 11.53 15.67 6.84
CA GLY A 211 11.31 17.12 6.75
C GLY A 211 10.84 17.51 5.36
N ARG A 212 10.05 18.58 5.31
CA ARG A 212 9.60 19.22 4.07
C ARG A 212 9.63 20.72 4.22
N LEU A 213 10.08 21.39 3.18
CA LEU A 213 10.00 22.83 2.99
C LEU A 213 9.15 23.10 1.76
N GLY A 214 8.15 23.95 1.87
CA GLY A 214 7.30 24.38 0.78
C GLY A 214 7.30 25.90 0.62
N TYR A 215 7.22 26.35 -0.61
CA TYR A 215 7.12 27.77 -0.93
C TYR A 215 6.19 28.02 -2.11
N GLN A 216 5.21 28.89 -1.91
CA GLN A 216 4.30 29.32 -2.95
C GLN A 216 4.98 30.40 -3.79
N LEU A 217 5.56 29.99 -4.94
CA LEU A 217 6.29 30.87 -5.85
C LEU A 217 5.38 31.95 -6.45
N THR A 218 4.19 31.51 -6.90
CA THR A 218 3.10 32.36 -7.40
C THR A 218 1.78 31.83 -6.87
N ASP A 219 0.67 32.50 -7.16
CA ASP A 219 -0.67 32.03 -6.72
C ASP A 219 -1.07 30.68 -7.38
N TRP A 220 -0.42 30.31 -8.47
CA TRP A 220 -0.66 29.08 -9.22
C TRP A 220 0.52 28.07 -9.21
N LEU A 221 1.67 28.41 -8.63
CA LEU A 221 2.85 27.54 -8.63
C LEU A 221 3.42 27.39 -7.23
N ASN A 222 3.52 26.14 -6.79
CA ASN A 222 4.12 25.74 -5.51
C ASN A 222 5.37 24.90 -5.76
N ALA A 223 6.44 25.17 -5.02
CA ALA A 223 7.66 24.35 -4.98
C ALA A 223 7.81 23.72 -3.60
N SER A 224 8.27 22.47 -3.54
CA SER A 224 8.59 21.83 -2.26
C SER A 224 9.81 20.92 -2.36
N LEU A 225 10.62 20.94 -1.29
CA LEU A 225 11.77 20.07 -1.09
C LEU A 225 11.47 19.17 0.12
N SER A 226 11.52 17.85 -0.06
CA SER A 226 11.32 16.88 1.01
C SER A 226 12.55 16.01 1.19
N GLY A 227 12.84 15.64 2.44
CA GLY A 227 13.91 14.74 2.81
C GLY A 227 13.48 13.77 3.89
N LYS A 228 13.96 12.53 3.80
CA LYS A 228 13.70 11.46 4.77
C LYS A 228 14.95 10.66 5.02
N TYR A 229 15.15 10.25 6.27
CA TYR A 229 16.18 9.29 6.65
C TYR A 229 15.66 8.34 7.72
N PHE A 230 15.90 7.06 7.52
CA PHE A 230 15.55 5.97 8.43
C PHE A 230 16.81 5.15 8.74
N ASP A 231 16.99 4.81 10.02
CA ASP A 231 18.00 3.86 10.52
C ASP A 231 17.27 2.84 11.40
N GLY A 232 17.36 1.56 11.06
CA GLY A 232 16.69 0.51 11.80
C GLY A 232 17.45 -0.80 11.83
N TYR A 233 17.23 -1.51 12.93
CA TYR A 233 17.73 -2.84 13.22
C TYR A 233 16.55 -3.75 13.53
N LYS A 234 16.56 -4.95 13.00
CA LYS A 234 15.59 -5.99 13.36
C LYS A 234 16.23 -7.37 13.37
N GLU A 235 15.78 -8.17 14.28
CA GLU A 235 16.07 -9.61 14.30
C GLU A 235 15.05 -10.37 13.46
N GLU A 236 15.42 -11.54 12.97
CA GLU A 236 14.53 -12.45 12.26
C GLU A 236 14.15 -13.61 13.17
N PRO A 237 12.88 -13.73 13.57
CA PRO A 237 12.44 -14.76 14.48
C PRO A 237 12.56 -16.16 13.88
N LEU A 238 12.65 -17.16 14.75
CA LEU A 238 12.48 -18.53 14.36
C LEU A 238 11.07 -18.79 13.84
N LYS A 239 10.97 -19.67 12.87
CA LYS A 239 9.68 -20.14 12.34
C LYS A 239 9.04 -21.10 13.32
N ALA A 240 7.71 -21.16 13.36
CA ALA A 240 6.98 -22.14 14.16
C ALA A 240 7.31 -23.60 13.78
N THR A 241 7.87 -23.81 12.58
CA THR A 241 8.31 -25.12 12.09
C THR A 241 9.76 -25.46 12.40
N ASP A 242 10.52 -24.51 12.97
CA ASP A 242 11.92 -24.74 13.34
C ASP A 242 12.00 -25.51 14.67
N PRO A 243 13.02 -26.36 14.89
CA PRO A 243 13.18 -27.03 16.16
C PRO A 243 13.39 -26.05 17.33
N ASP A 244 12.77 -26.30 18.48
CA ASP A 244 12.92 -25.48 19.69
C ASP A 244 14.38 -25.34 20.18
N THR A 245 15.24 -26.29 19.79
CA THR A 245 16.65 -26.27 20.10
C THR A 245 17.48 -25.35 19.21
N LEU A 246 16.89 -24.86 18.12
CA LEU A 246 17.58 -23.95 17.22
C LEU A 246 17.76 -22.58 17.89
N VAL A 247 18.96 -22.04 17.81
CA VAL A 247 19.27 -20.67 18.22
C VAL A 247 19.50 -19.87 16.95
N SER A 248 18.70 -18.82 16.76
CA SER A 248 18.89 -17.87 15.67
C SER A 248 19.62 -16.64 16.21
N ASP A 249 20.58 -16.16 15.43
CA ASP A 249 21.25 -14.87 15.61
C ASP A 249 21.13 -14.03 14.34
N VAL A 250 20.14 -14.34 13.51
CA VAL A 250 19.89 -13.65 12.25
C VAL A 250 19.31 -12.28 12.51
N TRP A 251 19.95 -11.26 11.94
CA TRP A 251 19.51 -9.88 12.03
C TRP A 251 19.72 -9.13 10.72
N ASN A 252 18.98 -8.04 10.55
CA ASN A 252 19.07 -7.15 9.39
C ASN A 252 19.14 -5.69 9.87
N LYS A 253 20.03 -4.92 9.26
CA LYS A 253 20.16 -3.50 9.49
C LYS A 253 19.92 -2.73 8.21
N TYR A 254 19.05 -1.74 8.29
CA TYR A 254 18.62 -0.94 7.15
C TYR A 254 18.85 0.56 7.44
N ARG A 255 19.58 1.23 6.55
CA ARG A 255 19.64 2.69 6.49
C ARG A 255 19.08 3.12 5.16
N ARG A 256 17.99 3.86 5.18
CA ARG A 256 17.31 4.29 3.95
C ARG A 256 16.97 5.76 4.00
N GLY A 257 17.17 6.43 2.87
CA GLY A 257 16.82 7.83 2.74
C GLY A 257 16.23 8.16 1.39
N ALA A 258 15.67 9.35 1.30
CA ALA A 258 15.16 9.92 0.08
C ALA A 258 15.22 11.44 0.13
N VAL A 259 15.38 12.05 -1.04
CA VAL A 259 15.20 13.49 -1.24
C VAL A 259 14.38 13.67 -2.50
N ASP A 260 13.40 14.57 -2.47
CA ASP A 260 12.64 14.94 -3.65
C ASP A 260 12.37 16.44 -3.74
N LEU A 261 12.43 16.96 -4.96
CA LEU A 261 12.01 18.31 -5.34
C LEU A 261 10.74 18.20 -6.18
N SER A 262 9.69 18.90 -5.78
CA SER A 262 8.41 18.91 -6.49
C SER A 262 8.01 20.32 -6.89
N LEU A 263 7.47 20.45 -8.09
CA LEU A 263 6.82 21.65 -8.61
C LEU A 263 5.39 21.29 -8.99
N ASN A 264 4.41 21.96 -8.37
CA ASN A 264 3.00 21.75 -8.63
C ASN A 264 2.37 23.04 -9.11
N GLY A 265 1.81 23.00 -10.31
CA GLY A 265 1.12 24.13 -10.92
C GLY A 265 -0.39 23.88 -10.99
N ASN A 266 -1.18 24.93 -10.75
CA ASN A 266 -2.62 24.89 -10.86
C ASN A 266 -3.13 26.20 -11.51
N TRP A 267 -3.36 26.13 -12.81
CA TRP A 267 -4.01 27.19 -13.59
C TRP A 267 -5.50 26.85 -13.76
N GLU A 268 -6.30 27.78 -14.17
CA GLU A 268 -7.77 27.60 -14.27
C GLU A 268 -8.21 26.28 -14.96
N ARG A 269 -7.52 25.86 -16.02
CA ARG A 269 -7.85 24.68 -16.82
C ARG A 269 -6.74 23.63 -16.90
N ILE A 270 -5.58 23.93 -16.34
CA ILE A 270 -4.38 23.11 -16.48
C ILE A 270 -3.77 22.90 -15.10
N THR A 271 -3.49 21.67 -14.77
CA THR A 271 -2.68 21.30 -13.61
C THR A 271 -1.40 20.62 -14.07
N SER A 272 -0.31 20.85 -13.37
CA SER A 272 0.95 20.18 -13.62
C SER A 272 1.57 19.67 -12.33
N MET A 273 2.26 18.55 -12.42
CA MET A 273 3.14 18.02 -11.37
C MET A 273 4.46 17.61 -11.99
N THR A 274 5.55 18.11 -11.43
CA THR A 274 6.90 17.69 -11.79
C THR A 274 7.65 17.32 -10.52
N LYS A 275 8.27 16.15 -10.49
CA LYS A 275 9.03 15.67 -9.35
C LYS A 275 10.34 15.05 -9.81
N ALA A 276 11.46 15.50 -9.23
CA ALA A 276 12.74 14.84 -9.32
C ALA A 276 13.09 14.25 -7.95
N TYR A 277 13.61 13.03 -7.90
CA TYR A 277 13.88 12.37 -6.63
C TYR A 277 15.09 11.44 -6.67
N VAL A 278 15.66 11.20 -5.51
CA VAL A 278 16.59 10.12 -5.25
C VAL A 278 16.16 9.33 -4.02
N ASN A 279 16.08 8.01 -4.15
CA ASN A 279 16.04 7.08 -3.02
C ASN A 279 17.42 6.44 -2.90
N PHE A 280 17.88 6.20 -1.68
CA PHE A 280 19.14 5.51 -1.43
C PHE A 280 19.03 4.62 -0.20
N GLY A 281 19.87 3.59 -0.14
CA GLY A 281 19.89 2.69 0.99
C GLY A 281 21.20 1.94 1.17
N HIS A 282 21.41 1.47 2.38
CA HIS A 282 22.48 0.56 2.77
C HIS A 282 21.88 -0.53 3.64
N HIS A 283 22.18 -1.78 3.32
CA HIS A 283 21.70 -2.97 4.03
C HIS A 283 22.89 -3.81 4.47
N GLU A 284 22.79 -4.28 5.72
CA GLU A 284 23.74 -5.19 6.33
C GLU A 284 22.93 -6.38 6.91
N PHE A 285 23.35 -7.58 6.62
CA PHE A 285 22.77 -8.81 7.15
C PHE A 285 23.79 -9.60 7.95
N SER A 286 23.32 -10.38 8.93
CA SER A 286 24.16 -11.17 9.83
C SER A 286 25.01 -12.22 9.13
N ASP A 287 24.69 -12.59 7.88
CA ASP A 287 25.46 -13.52 7.05
C ASP A 287 26.65 -12.88 6.31
N GLY A 288 26.97 -11.63 6.64
CA GLY A 288 28.03 -10.85 6.01
C GLY A 288 27.63 -10.17 4.69
N TRP A 289 26.34 -10.25 4.28
CA TRP A 289 25.87 -9.52 3.13
C TRP A 289 25.79 -8.00 3.39
N HIS A 290 26.52 -7.22 2.60
CA HIS A 290 26.43 -5.77 2.60
C HIS A 290 26.07 -5.27 1.21
N SER A 291 25.11 -4.37 1.11
CA SER A 291 24.70 -3.78 -0.18
C SER A 291 24.31 -2.32 -0.06
N LYS A 292 24.51 -1.59 -1.14
CA LYS A 292 24.01 -0.23 -1.35
C LYS A 292 23.12 -0.21 -2.57
N ASP A 293 22.10 0.61 -2.54
CA ASP A 293 21.26 0.85 -3.70
C ASP A 293 20.83 2.32 -3.80
N SER A 294 20.57 2.76 -5.02
CA SER A 294 19.93 4.04 -5.26
C SER A 294 19.02 4.00 -6.47
N THR A 295 18.01 4.87 -6.45
CA THR A 295 17.10 5.09 -7.57
C THR A 295 16.96 6.58 -7.81
N TYR A 296 17.37 7.04 -8.97
CA TYR A 296 17.15 8.40 -9.46
C TYR A 296 15.90 8.38 -10.32
N GLY A 297 14.99 9.29 -10.07
CA GLY A 297 13.75 9.34 -10.83
C GLY A 297 13.30 10.76 -11.16
N PHE A 298 12.55 10.83 -12.24
CA PHE A 298 11.90 12.04 -12.70
C PHE A 298 10.48 11.67 -13.18
N VAL A 299 9.48 12.42 -12.73
CA VAL A 299 8.09 12.27 -13.12
C VAL A 299 7.54 13.65 -13.47
N ALA A 300 6.90 13.77 -14.61
CA ALA A 300 6.18 14.98 -14.99
C ALA A 300 4.85 14.61 -15.62
N ASN A 301 3.78 15.29 -15.21
CA ASN A 301 2.49 15.19 -15.88
C ASN A 301 1.83 16.56 -15.99
N LEU A 302 1.09 16.72 -17.07
CA LEU A 302 0.26 17.85 -17.39
C LEU A 302 -1.15 17.38 -17.66
N SER A 303 -2.11 17.91 -16.95
CA SER A 303 -3.53 17.59 -17.11
C SER A 303 -4.30 18.85 -17.49
N GLY A 304 -5.24 18.74 -18.43
CA GLY A 304 -5.98 19.90 -18.90
C GLY A 304 -7.36 19.54 -19.43
N ARG A 305 -8.26 20.54 -19.37
CA ARG A 305 -9.63 20.47 -19.88
C ARG A 305 -9.70 21.27 -21.17
N PHE A 306 -9.56 20.56 -22.31
CA PHE A 306 -9.50 21.18 -23.64
C PHE A 306 -10.82 21.17 -24.38
N LEU A 307 -11.70 20.19 -24.08
CA LEU A 307 -13.03 20.03 -24.63
C LEU A 307 -14.08 19.96 -23.51
N PRO A 308 -15.37 20.22 -23.78
CA PRO A 308 -16.42 20.06 -22.78
C PRO A 308 -16.49 18.61 -22.26
N GLY A 309 -16.38 18.43 -20.94
CA GLY A 309 -16.41 17.13 -20.29
C GLY A 309 -15.16 16.28 -20.47
N ASN A 310 -14.08 16.86 -21.03
CA ASN A 310 -12.81 16.18 -21.24
C ASN A 310 -11.81 16.56 -20.13
N GLU A 311 -10.97 15.60 -19.73
CA GLU A 311 -9.74 15.84 -19.01
C GLU A 311 -8.64 14.92 -19.53
N LEU A 312 -7.68 15.51 -20.22
CA LEU A 312 -6.53 14.84 -20.79
C LEU A 312 -5.32 15.01 -19.90
N THR A 313 -4.69 13.90 -19.52
CA THR A 313 -3.41 13.87 -18.82
C THR A 313 -2.34 13.26 -19.71
N VAL A 314 -1.23 13.97 -19.88
CA VAL A 314 -0.04 13.49 -20.58
C VAL A 314 1.10 13.46 -19.57
N GLY A 315 1.91 12.41 -19.58
CA GLY A 315 3.02 12.32 -18.65
C GLY A 315 4.24 11.61 -19.19
N PHE A 316 5.34 11.90 -18.52
CA PHE A 316 6.64 11.31 -18.75
C PHE A 316 7.23 10.85 -17.42
N GLU A 317 7.89 9.69 -17.44
CA GLU A 317 8.57 9.11 -16.29
C GLU A 317 9.92 8.56 -16.72
N TYR A 318 10.95 8.79 -15.90
CA TYR A 318 12.27 8.22 -16.04
C TYR A 318 12.74 7.66 -14.69
N ARG A 319 13.32 6.47 -14.69
CA ARG A 319 14.00 5.86 -13.52
C ARG A 319 15.33 5.25 -13.92
N ARG A 320 16.34 5.46 -13.08
CA ARG A 320 17.62 4.74 -13.12
C ARG A 320 17.85 4.08 -11.78
N GLN A 321 17.97 2.77 -11.80
CA GLN A 321 18.21 1.93 -10.63
C GLN A 321 19.69 1.52 -10.63
N LEU A 322 20.32 1.63 -9.47
CA LEU A 322 21.69 1.20 -9.22
C LEU A 322 21.70 0.32 -7.98
N GLY A 323 22.53 -0.72 -8.02
CA GLY A 323 22.74 -1.62 -6.90
C GLY A 323 24.18 -2.09 -6.85
N GLU A 324 24.71 -2.16 -5.65
CA GLU A 324 26.08 -2.57 -5.37
C GLU A 324 26.11 -3.58 -4.22
N LYS A 325 26.76 -4.72 -4.42
CA LYS A 325 27.18 -5.63 -3.36
C LYS A 325 28.60 -5.28 -2.95
N LEU A 326 28.82 -5.05 -1.68
CA LEU A 326 30.12 -4.76 -1.12
C LEU A 326 30.83 -6.07 -0.74
N ALA A 327 32.15 -6.12 -0.90
CA ALA A 327 32.93 -7.21 -0.35
C ALA A 327 33.06 -7.08 1.18
N THR A 328 32.91 -8.20 1.89
CA THR A 328 33.14 -8.34 3.34
C THR A 328 34.10 -9.52 3.57
N GLU A 329 34.52 -9.73 4.81
CA GLU A 329 35.36 -10.88 5.16
C GLU A 329 34.62 -12.21 4.93
N GLU A 330 33.32 -12.26 5.27
CA GLU A 330 32.46 -13.44 5.10
C GLU A 330 32.04 -13.63 3.63
N GLN A 331 31.87 -12.54 2.90
CA GLN A 331 31.41 -12.52 1.50
C GLN A 331 32.33 -11.68 0.62
N PRO A 332 33.50 -12.19 0.21
CA PRO A 332 34.56 -11.39 -0.44
C PRO A 332 34.26 -10.96 -1.89
N THR A 333 33.14 -11.42 -2.48
CA THR A 333 32.77 -11.03 -3.85
C THR A 333 31.99 -9.73 -3.85
N ALA A 334 32.44 -8.76 -4.65
CA ALA A 334 31.72 -7.50 -4.92
C ALA A 334 31.03 -7.53 -6.28
N GLY A 335 30.07 -6.65 -6.49
CA GLY A 335 29.39 -6.48 -7.77
C GLY A 335 28.62 -5.16 -7.83
N SER A 336 28.46 -4.61 -9.03
CA SER A 336 27.71 -3.39 -9.28
C SER A 336 26.87 -3.54 -10.54
N TRP A 337 25.60 -3.16 -10.45
CA TRP A 337 24.61 -3.30 -11.53
C TRP A 337 23.77 -2.06 -11.64
N SER A 338 23.31 -1.77 -12.84
CA SER A 338 22.37 -0.68 -13.08
C SER A 338 21.43 -1.02 -14.22
N LYS A 339 20.29 -0.35 -14.24
CA LYS A 339 19.39 -0.30 -15.39
C LYS A 339 18.61 1.02 -15.39
N TYR A 340 18.09 1.40 -16.54
CA TYR A 340 17.18 2.53 -16.67
C TYR A 340 15.90 2.12 -17.41
N GLU A 341 14.84 2.86 -17.11
CA GLU A 341 13.59 2.78 -17.85
C GLU A 341 12.97 4.17 -17.99
N TYR A 342 12.22 4.37 -19.06
CA TYR A 342 11.41 5.57 -19.25
C TYR A 342 10.12 5.25 -19.96
N GLY A 343 9.10 6.07 -19.72
CA GLY A 343 7.80 5.89 -20.32
C GLY A 343 7.09 7.21 -20.58
N VAL A 344 6.29 7.21 -21.64
CA VAL A 344 5.34 8.28 -21.95
C VAL A 344 3.95 7.71 -21.89
N PHE A 345 3.03 8.43 -21.26
CA PHE A 345 1.64 8.01 -21.17
C PHE A 345 0.67 9.13 -21.52
N LEU A 346 -0.50 8.70 -21.96
CA LEU A 346 -1.68 9.51 -22.18
C LEU A 346 -2.85 8.86 -21.46
N HIS A 347 -3.63 9.64 -20.74
CA HIS A 347 -4.85 9.21 -20.07
C HIS A 347 -5.92 10.27 -20.30
N ASP A 348 -7.02 9.87 -20.91
CA ASP A 348 -8.13 10.75 -21.26
C ASP A 348 -9.41 10.26 -20.61
N GLU A 349 -10.10 11.17 -19.94
CA GLU A 349 -11.44 10.96 -19.40
C GLU A 349 -12.40 11.87 -20.14
N GLN A 350 -13.43 11.29 -20.74
CA GLN A 350 -14.42 11.98 -21.54
C GLN A 350 -15.84 11.72 -21.04
N LEU A 351 -16.49 12.74 -20.51
CA LEU A 351 -17.91 12.70 -20.17
C LEU A 351 -18.75 12.91 -21.45
N LEU A 352 -19.42 11.85 -21.89
CA LEU A 352 -20.33 11.87 -23.03
C LEU A 352 -21.78 11.94 -22.58
N PHE A 353 -22.58 12.69 -23.33
CA PHE A 353 -24.03 12.86 -23.07
C PHE A 353 -24.38 13.21 -21.62
N ARG A 354 -23.42 13.81 -20.87
CA ARG A 354 -23.52 14.16 -19.43
C ARG A 354 -23.76 12.94 -18.51
N ARG A 355 -23.53 11.72 -18.99
CA ARG A 355 -23.80 10.48 -18.24
C ARG A 355 -22.70 9.45 -18.32
N PHE A 356 -22.07 9.27 -19.47
CA PHE A 356 -21.06 8.24 -19.68
C PHE A 356 -19.68 8.84 -19.47
N ASN A 357 -18.99 8.48 -18.40
CA ASN A 357 -17.58 8.82 -18.26
C ASN A 357 -16.74 7.69 -18.84
N LEU A 358 -16.14 7.92 -20.01
CA LEU A 358 -15.24 7.00 -20.68
C LEU A 358 -13.80 7.34 -20.35
N THR A 359 -13.02 6.32 -20.02
CA THR A 359 -11.58 6.44 -19.77
C THR A 359 -10.83 5.71 -20.88
N PHE A 360 -9.86 6.37 -21.47
CA PHE A 360 -8.89 5.76 -22.38
C PHE A 360 -7.49 6.07 -21.91
N GLY A 361 -6.64 5.06 -21.83
CA GLY A 361 -5.26 5.22 -21.42
C GLY A 361 -4.31 4.40 -22.28
N GLY A 362 -3.11 4.92 -22.47
CA GLY A 362 -2.03 4.21 -23.15
C GLY A 362 -0.67 4.67 -22.66
N ARG A 363 0.23 3.72 -22.46
CA ARG A 363 1.63 3.96 -22.12
C ARG A 363 2.55 3.21 -23.07
N VAL A 364 3.58 3.87 -23.54
CA VAL A 364 4.75 3.25 -24.15
C VAL A 364 5.88 3.34 -23.16
N ASN A 365 6.42 2.21 -22.75
CA ASN A 365 7.56 2.12 -21.83
C ASN A 365 8.75 1.49 -22.56
N GLN A 366 9.94 1.98 -22.29
CA GLN A 366 11.20 1.43 -22.75
C GLN A 366 12.05 1.10 -21.53
N ASP A 367 12.35 -0.16 -21.35
CA ASP A 367 13.31 -0.67 -20.37
C ASP A 367 14.60 -1.09 -21.08
N GLU A 368 15.74 -0.85 -20.45
CA GLU A 368 17.07 -1.15 -21.01
C GLU A 368 17.22 -2.63 -21.37
N ILE A 369 16.63 -3.53 -20.57
CA ILE A 369 16.81 -4.98 -20.67
C ILE A 369 15.63 -5.63 -21.37
N SER A 370 14.41 -5.44 -20.84
CA SER A 370 13.20 -6.10 -21.36
C SER A 370 12.61 -5.43 -22.60
N GLY A 371 13.18 -4.29 -23.04
CA GLY A 371 12.80 -3.61 -24.28
C GLY A 371 11.52 -2.77 -24.17
N ARG A 372 10.79 -2.67 -25.28
CA ARG A 372 9.61 -1.82 -25.40
C ARG A 372 8.33 -2.57 -25.07
N THR A 373 7.46 -1.95 -24.27
CA THR A 373 6.12 -2.46 -23.94
C THR A 373 5.06 -1.40 -24.22
N PHE A 374 3.86 -1.85 -24.66
CA PHE A 374 2.67 -1.01 -24.79
C PHE A 374 1.60 -1.47 -23.82
N ILE A 375 1.05 -0.55 -23.06
CA ILE A 375 0.10 -0.80 -21.97
C ILE A 375 -1.17 -0.02 -22.22
N PRO A 376 -2.29 -0.67 -22.62
CA PRO A 376 -3.59 -0.03 -22.81
C PRO A 376 -4.44 -0.07 -21.55
N GLN A 377 -5.40 0.87 -21.48
CA GLN A 377 -6.47 0.92 -20.49
C GLN A 377 -7.73 1.46 -21.13
N VAL A 378 -8.88 0.87 -20.76
CA VAL A 378 -10.20 1.36 -21.13
C VAL A 378 -11.11 1.23 -19.90
N GLY A 379 -11.96 2.23 -19.68
CA GLY A 379 -12.90 2.23 -18.57
C GLY A 379 -14.20 2.96 -18.91
N LEU A 380 -15.25 2.61 -18.18
CA LEU A 380 -16.58 3.21 -18.27
C LEU A 380 -17.15 3.39 -16.87
N VAL A 381 -17.70 4.54 -16.61
CA VAL A 381 -18.57 4.81 -15.44
C VAL A 381 -19.91 5.33 -15.95
N TYR A 382 -20.99 4.70 -15.50
CA TYR A 382 -22.35 5.03 -15.91
C TYR A 382 -23.28 5.16 -14.69
N PRO A 383 -23.69 6.38 -14.33
CA PRO A 383 -24.77 6.60 -13.36
C PRO A 383 -26.11 6.21 -13.99
N VAL A 384 -26.68 5.09 -13.57
CA VAL A 384 -27.93 4.52 -14.11
C VAL A 384 -29.12 5.37 -13.65
N ILE A 385 -29.22 5.54 -12.33
CA ILE A 385 -30.18 6.40 -11.62
C ILE A 385 -29.48 7.06 -10.45
N ASP A 386 -30.14 8.02 -9.79
CA ASP A 386 -29.56 8.64 -8.60
C ASP A 386 -29.23 7.59 -7.53
N GLY A 387 -27.98 7.58 -7.09
CA GLY A 387 -27.46 6.62 -6.11
C GLY A 387 -27.04 5.25 -6.67
N THR A 388 -27.14 5.00 -8.00
CA THR A 388 -26.73 3.73 -8.62
C THR A 388 -25.72 3.99 -9.74
N ILE A 389 -24.51 3.50 -9.59
CA ILE A 389 -23.43 3.65 -10.56
C ILE A 389 -22.95 2.26 -10.98
N ILE A 390 -22.85 2.01 -12.27
CA ILE A 390 -22.19 0.84 -12.85
C ILE A 390 -20.86 1.29 -13.44
N ARG A 391 -19.82 0.51 -13.18
CA ARG A 391 -18.49 0.75 -13.74
C ARG A 391 -17.93 -0.53 -14.35
N GLY A 392 -17.03 -0.35 -15.30
CA GLY A 392 -16.31 -1.46 -15.91
C GLY A 392 -14.97 -0.99 -16.45
N SER A 393 -13.97 -1.88 -16.41
CA SER A 393 -12.65 -1.54 -16.92
C SER A 393 -11.90 -2.76 -17.45
N ILE A 394 -10.99 -2.49 -18.39
CA ILE A 394 -9.95 -3.43 -18.84
C ILE A 394 -8.64 -2.71 -18.70
N ASN A 395 -7.79 -3.22 -17.82
CA ASN A 395 -6.50 -2.62 -17.48
C ASN A 395 -5.38 -3.63 -17.69
N ARG A 396 -4.32 -3.24 -18.37
CA ARG A 396 -3.10 -4.04 -18.46
C ARG A 396 -2.01 -3.43 -17.60
N GLY A 397 -1.33 -4.27 -16.81
CA GLY A 397 -0.15 -3.93 -16.03
C GLY A 397 1.07 -4.67 -16.53
N PHE A 398 2.26 -4.16 -16.17
CA PHE A 398 3.52 -4.83 -16.46
C PHE A 398 4.52 -4.61 -15.32
N ARG A 399 5.52 -5.50 -15.26
CA ARG A 399 6.70 -5.35 -14.40
C ARG A 399 7.96 -5.73 -15.19
N SER A 400 8.93 -4.84 -15.20
CA SER A 400 10.27 -5.14 -15.71
C SER A 400 11.07 -5.95 -14.70
N PRO A 401 11.94 -6.88 -15.14
CA PRO A 401 12.80 -7.66 -14.23
C PRO A 401 13.66 -6.77 -13.34
N GLN A 402 13.90 -7.19 -12.11
CA GLN A 402 14.72 -6.47 -11.14
C GLN A 402 16.19 -6.84 -11.24
N LEU A 403 17.11 -5.99 -10.73
CA LEU A 403 18.55 -6.22 -10.82
C LEU A 403 18.99 -7.53 -10.19
N ASN A 404 18.36 -7.93 -9.06
CA ASN A 404 18.65 -9.21 -8.43
C ASN A 404 18.22 -10.42 -9.26
N GLU A 405 17.11 -10.33 -10.00
CA GLU A 405 16.62 -11.38 -10.89
C GLU A 405 17.51 -11.53 -12.11
N LEU A 406 18.07 -10.41 -12.60
CA LEU A 406 18.92 -10.37 -13.78
C LEU A 406 20.36 -10.83 -13.50
N TYR A 407 20.96 -10.44 -12.34
CA TYR A 407 22.41 -10.47 -12.22
C TYR A 407 23.00 -10.96 -10.90
N MET A 408 22.26 -10.91 -9.76
CA MET A 408 22.95 -10.90 -8.48
C MET A 408 23.50 -12.23 -8.00
N PHE A 409 22.80 -13.30 -8.15
CA PHE A 409 23.20 -14.64 -7.74
C PHE A 409 22.29 -15.70 -8.38
N PRO A 410 22.74 -16.95 -8.47
CA PRO A 410 21.87 -18.00 -8.94
C PRO A 410 20.57 -18.02 -8.08
N PRO A 411 19.41 -18.02 -8.70
CA PRO A 411 19.08 -18.39 -10.09
C PRO A 411 18.98 -17.24 -11.11
N SER A 412 19.78 -16.17 -11.06
CA SER A 412 19.70 -15.01 -11.95
C SER A 412 19.71 -15.37 -13.44
N ASN A 413 18.99 -14.56 -14.24
CA ASN A 413 18.88 -14.73 -15.68
C ASN A 413 18.81 -13.35 -16.38
N PRO A 414 19.82 -12.96 -17.17
CA PRO A 414 19.85 -11.68 -17.85
C PRO A 414 18.90 -11.57 -19.06
N ASP A 415 18.31 -12.70 -19.52
CA ASP A 415 17.43 -12.76 -20.68
C ASP A 415 15.94 -12.61 -20.32
N LEU A 416 15.62 -12.27 -19.07
CA LEU A 416 14.26 -12.10 -18.60
C LEU A 416 13.53 -10.97 -19.34
N LYS A 417 12.24 -11.21 -19.60
CA LYS A 417 11.30 -10.27 -20.22
C LYS A 417 10.35 -9.71 -19.18
N ALA A 418 9.60 -8.67 -19.57
CA ALA A 418 8.56 -8.12 -18.72
C ALA A 418 7.43 -9.12 -18.46
N GLU A 419 6.91 -9.09 -17.22
CA GLU A 419 5.67 -9.77 -16.82
C GLU A 419 4.46 -8.90 -17.15
N PHE A 420 3.31 -9.50 -17.40
CA PHE A 420 2.06 -8.80 -17.69
C PHE A 420 0.89 -9.37 -16.90
N VAL A 421 -0.03 -8.48 -16.52
CA VAL A 421 -1.35 -8.86 -15.98
C VAL A 421 -2.41 -8.05 -16.69
N THR A 422 -3.44 -8.72 -17.19
CA THR A 422 -4.64 -8.10 -17.75
C THR A 422 -5.81 -8.36 -16.80
N ASN A 423 -6.45 -7.29 -16.34
CA ASN A 423 -7.62 -7.31 -15.46
C ASN A 423 -8.87 -6.88 -16.21
N TYR A 424 -9.92 -7.67 -16.10
CA TYR A 424 -11.28 -7.35 -16.52
C TYR A 424 -12.12 -7.17 -15.27
N GLU A 425 -12.77 -6.04 -15.13
CA GLU A 425 -13.49 -5.68 -13.91
C GLU A 425 -14.87 -5.10 -14.23
N ALA A 426 -15.85 -5.46 -13.42
CA ALA A 426 -17.18 -4.85 -13.40
C ALA A 426 -17.59 -4.56 -11.95
N GLY A 427 -18.17 -3.38 -11.70
CA GLY A 427 -18.58 -2.95 -10.38
C GLY A 427 -19.94 -2.28 -10.36
N LEU A 428 -20.58 -2.32 -9.20
CA LEU A 428 -21.82 -1.65 -8.87
C LEU A 428 -21.65 -0.89 -7.56
N ASP A 429 -21.86 0.40 -7.58
CA ASP A 429 -21.96 1.24 -6.39
C ASP A 429 -23.42 1.63 -6.19
N GLN A 430 -23.97 1.36 -5.02
CA GLN A 430 -25.37 1.60 -4.71
C GLN A 430 -25.52 2.34 -3.37
N ARG A 431 -26.13 3.53 -3.41
CA ARG A 431 -26.67 4.17 -2.22
C ARG A 431 -28.00 3.49 -1.85
N ILE A 432 -28.03 2.76 -0.75
CA ILE A 432 -29.23 2.05 -0.28
C ILE A 432 -30.20 3.03 0.38
N ILE A 433 -29.69 3.80 1.32
CA ILE A 433 -30.34 4.92 1.99
C ILE A 433 -29.30 6.01 2.25
N SER A 434 -29.73 7.17 2.73
CA SER A 434 -28.79 8.22 3.17
C SER A 434 -27.83 7.67 4.21
N GLY A 435 -26.52 7.79 3.97
CA GLY A 435 -25.45 7.29 4.86
C GLY A 435 -25.14 5.81 4.74
N VAL A 436 -25.81 5.03 3.87
CA VAL A 436 -25.50 3.60 3.67
C VAL A 436 -25.24 3.29 2.22
N TYR A 437 -24.04 2.78 1.94
CA TYR A 437 -23.52 2.49 0.61
C TYR A 437 -23.06 1.06 0.48
N LEU A 438 -23.38 0.45 -0.65
CA LEU A 438 -22.95 -0.87 -1.09
C LEU A 438 -21.99 -0.70 -2.25
N ASP A 439 -20.87 -1.41 -2.22
CA ASP A 439 -19.93 -1.61 -3.32
C ASP A 439 -19.84 -3.11 -3.61
N LEU A 440 -20.00 -3.48 -4.88
CA LEU A 440 -19.86 -4.86 -5.35
C LEU A 440 -18.96 -4.86 -6.59
N VAL A 441 -17.90 -5.68 -6.57
CA VAL A 441 -16.94 -5.78 -7.67
C VAL A 441 -16.69 -7.24 -7.99
N GLY A 442 -16.77 -7.58 -9.28
CA GLY A 442 -16.30 -8.85 -9.83
C GLY A 442 -15.12 -8.60 -10.77
N TYR A 443 -14.11 -9.47 -10.71
CA TYR A 443 -12.93 -9.33 -11.56
C TYR A 443 -12.36 -10.67 -12.04
N LEU A 444 -11.65 -10.60 -13.16
CA LEU A 444 -10.86 -11.68 -13.76
C LEU A 444 -9.48 -11.14 -14.12
N MET A 445 -8.44 -11.72 -13.55
CA MET A 445 -7.05 -11.33 -13.79
C MET A 445 -6.29 -12.47 -14.47
N LYS A 446 -5.60 -12.15 -15.56
CA LYS A 446 -4.76 -13.11 -16.30
C LYS A 446 -3.31 -12.63 -16.29
N GLY A 447 -2.43 -13.46 -15.77
CA GLY A 447 -0.98 -13.25 -15.75
C GLY A 447 -0.31 -14.00 -16.91
N GLU A 448 0.64 -13.33 -17.56
CA GLU A 448 1.42 -13.86 -18.68
C GLU A 448 2.91 -13.56 -18.47
N ASN A 449 3.78 -14.46 -18.89
CA ASN A 449 5.24 -14.30 -18.76
C ASN A 449 5.70 -14.05 -17.32
N MET A 450 5.05 -14.63 -16.34
CA MET A 450 5.42 -14.43 -14.93
C MET A 450 6.82 -15.01 -14.67
N ILE A 451 7.63 -14.26 -13.95
CA ILE A 451 8.97 -14.70 -13.58
C ILE A 451 8.87 -15.68 -12.42
N GLU A 452 9.26 -16.91 -12.67
CA GLU A 452 9.26 -18.00 -11.68
C GLU A 452 10.66 -18.60 -11.54
N ILE A 453 10.91 -19.26 -10.39
CA ILE A 453 12.13 -20.05 -10.16
C ILE A 453 11.85 -21.47 -10.63
N VAL A 454 12.53 -21.92 -11.66
CA VAL A 454 12.36 -23.25 -12.26
C VAL A 454 13.65 -24.06 -12.20
N PRO A 455 13.59 -25.41 -12.26
CA PRO A 455 14.79 -26.22 -12.41
C PRO A 455 15.59 -25.81 -13.65
N ASN A 456 16.91 -25.66 -13.49
CA ASN A 456 17.79 -25.32 -14.60
C ASN A 456 18.12 -26.58 -15.40
N PRO A 457 17.80 -26.64 -16.71
CA PRO A 457 18.13 -27.81 -17.54
C PRO A 457 19.65 -28.03 -17.69
N ASN A 458 20.47 -27.00 -17.46
CA ASN A 458 21.92 -27.05 -17.59
C ASN A 458 22.61 -26.62 -16.26
N PRO A 459 22.50 -27.40 -15.17
CA PRO A 459 23.15 -27.06 -13.91
C PRO A 459 24.69 -27.11 -14.04
N PRO A 460 25.47 -26.39 -13.17
CA PRO A 460 25.02 -25.43 -12.18
C PRO A 460 24.63 -24.08 -12.81
N PRO A 461 23.76 -23.29 -12.13
CA PRO A 461 23.09 -23.53 -10.86
C PRO A 461 21.89 -24.48 -11.00
N ARG A 462 21.40 -25.05 -9.88
CA ARG A 462 20.28 -26.00 -9.86
C ARG A 462 18.96 -25.40 -10.33
N TYR A 463 18.75 -24.12 -10.08
CA TYR A 463 17.55 -23.37 -10.42
C TYR A 463 17.91 -22.10 -11.18
N ARG A 464 16.98 -21.57 -11.95
CA ARG A 464 17.09 -20.27 -12.62
C ARG A 464 15.75 -19.54 -12.67
N PHE A 465 15.75 -18.22 -12.82
CA PHE A 465 14.56 -17.46 -13.13
C PHE A 465 14.19 -17.62 -14.62
N GLU A 466 12.90 -17.83 -14.90
CA GLU A 466 12.35 -17.86 -16.25
C GLU A 466 10.97 -17.22 -16.32
N ASN A 467 10.61 -16.72 -17.52
CA ASN A 467 9.28 -16.22 -17.84
C ASN A 467 8.37 -17.38 -18.28
N THR A 468 8.02 -18.26 -17.37
CA THR A 468 7.20 -19.46 -17.65
C THR A 468 5.85 -19.45 -16.97
N GLY A 469 5.65 -18.54 -16.00
CA GLY A 469 4.45 -18.52 -15.19
C GLY A 469 3.25 -17.91 -15.91
N GLU A 470 2.12 -18.56 -15.76
CA GLU A 470 0.80 -18.06 -16.15
C GLU A 470 -0.16 -18.27 -14.98
N PHE A 471 -1.17 -17.42 -14.86
CA PHE A 471 -2.26 -17.62 -13.92
C PHE A 471 -3.56 -17.00 -14.40
N GLU A 472 -4.66 -17.51 -13.89
CA GLU A 472 -5.98 -16.91 -13.99
C GLU A 472 -6.59 -16.85 -12.58
N PHE A 473 -6.77 -15.63 -12.06
CA PHE A 473 -7.41 -15.38 -10.77
C PHE A 473 -8.76 -14.74 -10.99
N ARG A 474 -9.76 -15.19 -10.22
CA ARG A 474 -11.11 -14.64 -10.23
C ARG A 474 -11.49 -14.22 -8.83
N GLY A 475 -12.28 -13.16 -8.71
CA GLY A 475 -12.72 -12.78 -7.38
C GLY A 475 -13.94 -11.90 -7.37
N VAL A 476 -14.53 -11.85 -6.19
CA VAL A 476 -15.65 -10.97 -5.88
C VAL A 476 -15.33 -10.23 -4.59
N GLU A 477 -15.58 -8.94 -4.59
CA GLU A 477 -15.43 -8.06 -3.44
C GLU A 477 -16.77 -7.39 -3.15
N PHE A 478 -17.18 -7.44 -1.91
CA PHE A 478 -18.37 -6.80 -1.40
C PHE A 478 -17.99 -5.87 -0.27
N GLY A 479 -18.55 -4.67 -0.23
CA GLY A 479 -18.37 -3.70 0.83
C GLY A 479 -19.68 -3.02 1.19
N LEU A 480 -19.97 -2.92 2.48
CA LEU A 480 -21.07 -2.14 3.01
C LEU A 480 -20.49 -1.09 3.96
N LYS A 481 -20.74 0.18 3.66
CA LYS A 481 -20.32 1.31 4.50
C LYS A 481 -21.55 2.00 5.08
N ALA A 482 -21.49 2.35 6.35
CA ALA A 482 -22.55 3.07 7.02
C ALA A 482 -22.00 4.24 7.85
N LYS A 483 -22.67 5.39 7.75
CA LYS A 483 -22.44 6.55 8.61
C LYS A 483 -23.76 6.95 9.24
N ILE A 484 -23.80 6.97 10.58
CA ILE A 484 -24.98 7.36 11.36
C ILE A 484 -24.64 8.64 12.10
N GLY A 485 -25.16 9.76 11.63
CA GLY A 485 -24.79 11.07 12.14
C GLY A 485 -23.29 11.31 11.98
N ASN A 486 -22.70 12.06 12.93
CA ASN A 486 -21.26 12.28 12.99
C ASN A 486 -20.57 11.38 14.03
N TYR A 487 -21.30 10.49 14.68
CA TYR A 487 -20.85 9.74 15.84
C TYR A 487 -20.60 8.25 15.59
N LEU A 488 -21.09 7.68 14.51
CA LEU A 488 -20.87 6.26 14.21
C LEU A 488 -20.53 6.05 12.74
N HIS A 489 -19.37 5.45 12.48
CA HIS A 489 -18.89 5.07 11.15
C HIS A 489 -18.55 3.59 11.17
N GLY A 490 -19.02 2.83 10.18
CA GLY A 490 -18.74 1.41 10.08
C GLY A 490 -18.56 0.96 8.65
N GLN A 491 -17.73 -0.05 8.48
CA GLN A 491 -17.55 -0.76 7.23
C GLN A 491 -17.46 -2.26 7.53
N ILE A 492 -18.17 -3.06 6.77
CA ILE A 492 -17.95 -4.50 6.68
C ILE A 492 -17.66 -4.83 5.22
N SER A 493 -16.69 -5.69 4.98
CA SER A 493 -16.37 -6.15 3.63
C SER A 493 -16.10 -7.65 3.59
N TYR A 494 -16.35 -8.25 2.44
CA TYR A 494 -16.02 -9.64 2.14
C TYR A 494 -15.25 -9.68 0.83
N SER A 495 -14.21 -10.49 0.80
CA SER A 495 -13.41 -10.75 -0.41
C SER A 495 -13.32 -12.25 -0.62
N HIS A 496 -13.69 -12.71 -1.81
CA HIS A 496 -13.44 -14.06 -2.29
C HIS A 496 -12.43 -14.01 -3.43
N LEU A 497 -11.44 -14.90 -3.38
CA LEU A 497 -10.37 -15.01 -4.37
C LEU A 497 -10.15 -16.47 -4.76
N ASP A 498 -10.51 -16.81 -5.98
CA ASP A 498 -10.20 -18.10 -6.62
C ASP A 498 -8.84 -17.98 -7.32
N LEU A 499 -7.86 -18.69 -6.83
CA LEU A 499 -6.46 -18.70 -7.27
C LEU A 499 -6.13 -19.90 -8.17
N GLY A 500 -7.12 -20.77 -8.46
CA GLY A 500 -6.86 -22.04 -9.12
C GLY A 500 -5.87 -22.89 -8.31
N GLU A 501 -4.77 -23.26 -8.93
CA GLU A 501 -3.70 -24.05 -8.27
C GLU A 501 -2.67 -23.20 -7.51
N LYS A 502 -2.62 -21.89 -7.70
CA LYS A 502 -1.61 -20.97 -7.14
C LYS A 502 -2.01 -20.42 -5.75
N THR A 503 -2.31 -21.32 -4.81
CA THR A 503 -2.92 -20.98 -3.51
C THR A 503 -1.92 -20.57 -2.42
N THR A 504 -0.64 -20.75 -2.64
CA THR A 504 0.40 -20.48 -1.62
C THR A 504 0.38 -19.05 -1.10
N GLY A 505 0.28 -18.89 0.22
CA GLY A 505 0.45 -17.60 0.91
C GLY A 505 -0.69 -16.59 0.67
N ARG A 506 -1.84 -17.02 0.16
CA ARG A 506 -2.98 -16.15 -0.17
C ARG A 506 -4.28 -16.75 0.32
N PRO A 507 -5.06 -16.01 1.15
CA PRO A 507 -6.35 -16.50 1.60
C PRO A 507 -7.39 -16.46 0.46
N GLY A 508 -8.20 -17.52 0.37
CA GLY A 508 -9.34 -17.58 -0.56
C GLY A 508 -10.50 -16.71 -0.11
N ASP A 509 -10.72 -16.59 1.21
CA ASP A 509 -11.83 -15.81 1.75
C ASP A 509 -11.39 -14.95 2.93
N LYS A 510 -11.88 -13.71 2.96
CA LYS A 510 -11.61 -12.75 4.00
C LYS A 510 -12.83 -11.88 4.30
N ILE A 511 -13.15 -11.71 5.58
CA ILE A 511 -14.15 -10.74 6.06
C ILE A 511 -13.42 -9.72 6.91
N ASP A 512 -13.66 -8.44 6.64
CA ASP A 512 -13.11 -7.34 7.41
C ASP A 512 -14.23 -6.50 8.02
N LEU A 513 -14.00 -6.02 9.24
CA LEU A 513 -14.85 -5.11 9.97
C LEU A 513 -14.04 -3.88 10.41
N PHE A 514 -14.59 -2.72 10.20
CA PHE A 514 -14.14 -1.48 10.81
C PHE A 514 -15.32 -0.77 11.45
N LEU A 515 -15.15 -0.30 12.69
CA LEU A 515 -16.14 0.52 13.39
C LEU A 515 -15.42 1.62 14.15
N ARG A 516 -15.90 2.86 14.00
CA ARG A 516 -15.53 4.01 14.81
C ARG A 516 -16.77 4.59 15.45
N ALA A 517 -16.71 4.81 16.76
CA ALA A 517 -17.70 5.55 17.50
C ALA A 517 -17.07 6.76 18.18
N ASP A 518 -17.58 7.95 17.84
CA ASP A 518 -17.13 9.24 18.36
C ASP A 518 -18.27 9.87 19.18
N PHE A 519 -18.09 9.99 20.48
CA PHE A 519 -19.07 10.56 21.40
C PHE A 519 -18.44 11.71 22.20
N GLN A 520 -18.64 12.94 21.73
CA GLN A 520 -18.08 14.13 22.39
C GLN A 520 -16.54 14.09 22.47
N ASN A 521 -16.04 13.66 23.65
CA ASN A 521 -14.61 13.56 23.93
C ASN A 521 -14.06 12.13 23.85
N PHE A 522 -14.94 11.14 23.67
CA PHE A 522 -14.58 9.72 23.59
C PHE A 522 -14.51 9.26 22.14
N ASP A 523 -13.48 8.54 21.80
CA ASP A 523 -13.31 7.92 20.50
C ASP A 523 -12.97 6.45 20.69
N LEU A 524 -13.77 5.58 20.08
CA LEU A 524 -13.62 4.13 20.12
C LEU A 524 -13.43 3.61 18.70
N GLY A 525 -12.32 2.95 18.45
CA GLY A 525 -12.06 2.16 17.24
C GLY A 525 -12.15 0.67 17.51
N LEU A 526 -12.75 -0.06 16.58
CA LEU A 526 -12.77 -1.52 16.58
C LEU A 526 -12.49 -1.99 15.15
N THR A 527 -11.53 -2.89 15.00
CA THR A 527 -11.29 -3.60 13.75
C THR A 527 -11.44 -5.09 13.95
N GLY A 528 -11.93 -5.77 12.92
CA GLY A 528 -12.09 -7.22 12.93
C GLY A 528 -11.63 -7.81 11.60
N GLN A 529 -11.06 -9.01 11.65
CA GLN A 529 -10.69 -9.76 10.47
C GLN A 529 -11.00 -11.25 10.69
N TYR A 530 -11.65 -11.88 9.72
CA TYR A 530 -11.76 -13.34 9.63
C TYR A 530 -11.13 -13.81 8.34
N VAL A 531 -10.20 -14.76 8.44
CA VAL A 531 -9.45 -15.32 7.32
C VAL A 531 -9.64 -16.83 7.29
N THR A 532 -9.98 -17.34 6.11
CA THR A 532 -10.18 -18.78 5.88
C THR A 532 -9.73 -19.17 4.47
N ASN A 533 -9.72 -20.46 4.18
CA ASN A 533 -9.22 -21.01 2.92
C ASN A 533 -7.80 -20.54 2.60
N TYR A 534 -6.91 -20.65 3.59
CA TYR A 534 -5.55 -20.19 3.54
C TYR A 534 -4.59 -21.37 3.51
N TYR A 535 -3.62 -21.36 2.59
CA TYR A 535 -2.75 -22.51 2.33
C TYR A 535 -1.28 -22.11 2.27
N ALA A 536 -0.42 -22.95 2.81
CA ALA A 536 1.02 -22.78 2.80
C ALA A 536 1.69 -23.35 1.54
N ALA A 537 0.95 -24.09 0.72
CA ALA A 537 1.42 -24.65 -0.54
C ALA A 537 0.37 -24.55 -1.64
N ASP A 538 0.80 -24.67 -2.89
CA ASP A 538 -0.06 -24.65 -4.07
C ASP A 538 -1.00 -25.87 -4.11
N SER A 539 -2.03 -25.80 -4.95
CA SER A 539 -3.07 -26.83 -5.09
C SER A 539 -3.80 -27.14 -3.79
N SER A 540 -4.05 -26.08 -2.97
CA SER A 540 -4.75 -26.15 -1.67
C SER A 540 -4.16 -27.15 -0.69
N GLN A 541 -2.85 -27.35 -0.73
CA GLN A 541 -2.12 -28.20 0.19
C GLN A 541 -1.63 -27.41 1.42
N ASP A 542 -1.37 -28.12 2.51
CA ASP A 542 -0.87 -27.56 3.77
C ASP A 542 -1.73 -26.40 4.26
N ARG A 543 -2.98 -26.71 4.62
CA ARG A 543 -3.97 -25.73 5.10
C ARG A 543 -3.50 -25.09 6.40
N ILE A 544 -3.61 -23.79 6.48
CA ILE A 544 -3.42 -22.98 7.68
C ILE A 544 -4.78 -22.81 8.36
N ASP A 545 -4.79 -22.86 9.70
CA ASP A 545 -6.02 -22.72 10.48
C ASP A 545 -6.67 -21.36 10.25
N ASP A 546 -8.00 -21.38 10.21
CA ASP A 546 -8.80 -20.18 10.14
C ASP A 546 -8.62 -19.36 11.42
N TYR A 547 -8.62 -18.03 11.29
CA TYR A 547 -8.49 -17.18 12.47
C TYR A 547 -9.42 -15.97 12.44
N VAL A 548 -9.77 -15.50 13.65
CA VAL A 548 -10.54 -14.28 13.89
C VAL A 548 -9.71 -13.34 14.73
N LEU A 549 -9.48 -12.14 14.24
CA LEU A 549 -8.80 -11.07 14.98
C LEU A 549 -9.78 -9.96 15.28
N ILE A 550 -9.72 -9.44 16.51
CA ILE A 550 -10.44 -8.25 16.93
C ILE A 550 -9.46 -7.35 17.64
N ASN A 551 -9.32 -6.11 17.15
CA ASN A 551 -8.48 -5.09 17.77
C ASN A 551 -9.37 -3.92 18.19
N THR A 552 -9.02 -3.27 19.29
CA THR A 552 -9.75 -2.12 19.80
C THR A 552 -8.83 -1.04 20.31
N ARG A 553 -9.24 0.21 20.13
CA ARG A 553 -8.57 1.37 20.68
C ARG A 553 -9.59 2.34 21.24
N PHE A 554 -9.36 2.80 22.45
CA PHE A 554 -10.13 3.80 23.13
C PHE A 554 -9.28 5.02 23.44
N SER A 555 -9.78 6.22 23.18
CA SER A 555 -9.13 7.46 23.55
C SER A 555 -10.10 8.49 24.13
N TYR A 556 -9.57 9.43 24.92
CA TYR A 556 -10.33 10.52 25.49
C TYR A 556 -9.60 11.85 25.23
N SER A 557 -10.28 12.84 24.66
CA SER A 557 -9.74 14.14 24.31
C SER A 557 -10.07 15.18 25.38
N PHE A 558 -9.04 15.69 26.08
CA PHE A 558 -9.20 16.81 27.01
C PHE A 558 -9.17 18.13 26.24
N SER A 559 -9.90 19.13 26.76
CA SER A 559 -10.00 20.46 26.13
C SER A 559 -8.65 21.21 26.03
N PHE A 560 -7.65 20.83 26.83
CA PHE A 560 -6.31 21.41 26.77
C PHE A 560 -5.33 20.67 25.84
N GLY A 561 -5.85 19.74 24.99
CA GLY A 561 -5.09 19.08 23.93
C GLY A 561 -4.44 17.74 24.32
N LEU A 562 -4.53 17.27 25.56
CA LEU A 562 -4.08 15.94 25.95
C LEU A 562 -5.08 14.87 25.49
N ARG A 563 -4.61 13.78 24.85
CA ARG A 563 -5.43 12.66 24.39
C ARG A 563 -4.82 11.31 24.79
N PRO A 564 -5.04 10.84 26.04
CA PRO A 564 -4.65 9.49 26.44
C PRO A 564 -5.43 8.43 25.65
N PHE A 565 -4.78 7.28 25.43
CA PHE A 565 -5.39 6.16 24.76
C PHE A 565 -4.96 4.82 25.36
N ILE A 566 -5.79 3.81 25.17
CA ILE A 566 -5.51 2.40 25.42
C ILE A 566 -5.86 1.66 24.13
N ALA A 567 -4.99 0.75 23.71
CA ALA A 567 -5.22 -0.13 22.58
C ALA A 567 -4.95 -1.57 22.98
N VAL A 568 -5.76 -2.49 22.45
CA VAL A 568 -5.60 -3.92 22.63
C VAL A 568 -5.72 -4.58 21.27
N ASP A 569 -4.65 -5.21 20.82
CA ASP A 569 -4.63 -6.01 19.61
C ASP A 569 -4.86 -7.48 19.94
N ASN A 570 -5.52 -8.21 19.03
CA ASN A 570 -5.89 -9.61 19.21
C ASN A 570 -6.67 -9.83 20.53
N LEU A 571 -7.78 -9.11 20.71
CA LEU A 571 -8.59 -9.12 21.95
C LEU A 571 -9.06 -10.54 22.36
N LEU A 572 -9.24 -11.42 21.37
CA LEU A 572 -9.66 -12.82 21.60
C LEU A 572 -8.50 -13.73 22.01
N ASP A 573 -7.27 -13.23 22.02
CA ASP A 573 -6.07 -14.00 22.35
C ASP A 573 -5.89 -15.24 21.45
N GLN A 574 -6.21 -15.08 20.17
CA GLN A 574 -6.16 -16.13 19.17
C GLN A 574 -4.72 -16.44 18.77
N ASP A 575 -4.35 -17.70 18.81
CA ASP A 575 -3.15 -18.18 18.13
C ASP A 575 -3.37 -18.17 16.64
N TYR A 576 -2.52 -17.48 15.89
CA TYR A 576 -2.64 -17.43 14.44
C TYR A 576 -1.29 -17.29 13.74
N VAL A 577 -1.25 -17.75 12.51
CA VAL A 577 -0.06 -17.74 11.66
C VAL A 577 -0.36 -16.95 10.40
N VAL A 578 0.47 -15.96 10.11
CA VAL A 578 0.52 -15.34 8.80
C VAL A 578 1.76 -15.89 8.10
N TYR A 579 1.53 -16.60 7.01
CA TYR A 579 2.59 -17.36 6.33
C TYR A 579 3.23 -16.53 5.24
N ALA A 580 4.56 -16.41 5.27
CA ALA A 580 5.33 -15.91 4.15
C ALA A 580 6.09 -17.07 3.49
N ASN A 581 5.61 -17.54 2.34
CA ASN A 581 6.39 -18.47 1.53
C ASN A 581 7.47 -17.70 0.78
N LEU A 582 8.73 -17.95 1.13
CA LEU A 582 9.87 -17.41 0.43
C LEU A 582 10.46 -18.50 -0.49
N PRO A 583 10.30 -18.39 -1.83
CA PRO A 583 11.04 -19.28 -2.73
C PRO A 583 12.54 -19.24 -2.41
N GLY A 584 13.18 -20.39 -2.30
CA GLY A 584 14.62 -20.46 -2.05
C GLY A 584 15.02 -20.84 -0.62
N GLY A 585 14.16 -21.55 0.14
CA GLY A 585 14.54 -22.22 1.40
C GLY A 585 14.20 -21.47 2.68
N SER A 586 13.58 -20.29 2.58
CA SER A 586 13.07 -19.55 3.74
C SER A 586 11.59 -19.82 4.03
N ALA A 587 11.01 -20.85 3.43
CA ALA A 587 9.64 -21.24 3.70
C ALA A 587 9.44 -21.58 5.18
N GLY A 588 8.40 -21.04 5.81
CA GLY A 588 8.11 -21.31 7.21
C GLY A 588 6.89 -20.55 7.70
N ARG A 589 6.33 -20.99 8.81
CA ARG A 589 5.20 -20.35 9.47
C ARG A 589 5.73 -19.45 10.58
N TYR A 590 5.21 -18.23 10.67
CA TYR A 590 5.54 -17.31 11.75
C TYR A 590 4.31 -17.08 12.62
N MET A 591 4.44 -17.39 13.91
CA MET A 591 3.42 -17.07 14.90
C MET A 591 3.32 -15.56 15.06
N MET A 592 2.10 -15.08 15.08
CA MET A 592 1.81 -13.66 15.33
C MET A 592 1.56 -13.43 16.83
N PRO A 593 1.67 -12.18 17.33
CA PRO A 593 1.48 -11.90 18.75
C PRO A 593 0.10 -12.33 19.24
N MET A 594 0.08 -12.95 20.41
CA MET A 594 -1.11 -13.07 21.23
C MET A 594 -1.61 -11.68 21.63
N ARG A 595 -2.55 -11.57 22.57
CA ARG A 595 -3.10 -10.28 23.02
C ARG A 595 -1.97 -9.33 23.45
N THR A 596 -1.93 -8.17 22.81
CA THR A 596 -0.94 -7.11 23.08
C THR A 596 -1.58 -5.78 23.39
#